data_b39970c00b3b7de9df686e5ead5b5520
#
_entry.id   b39970c00b3b7de9df686e5ead5b5520
#
_cell.length_a   1.000
_cell.length_b   1.000
_cell.length_c   1.000
_cell.angle_alpha   90.00
_cell.angle_beta   90.00
_cell.angle_gamma   90.00
#
_symmetry.space_group_name_H-M   'P 1'
#
loop_
_entity.id
_entity.type
_entity.pdbx_description
1 polymer ?
#
loop_
_entity_poly.entity_id
_entity_poly.type
_entity_poly.pdbx_seq_one_letter_code
_entity_poly.pdbx_strand_id
1 'polypeptide(L)'
;MDKFFRSGLILIAGVALLGLAGAIQAILLEGKLWTLLIGAAGIALVAWGAYALRAEFAALVRQRRGEIVLYTLGLVSVFCAIAYLSVQFPARLDMTEEGKYSLSEQTVTMLKRLEKPVHITFFHDPLMRETVELYELMARQTDKLTLEFFDPMLNPAQARMRGVQFAGTSLLDSEGRKMQFNGSSETEIANAILRISLGVTQKVCFLDGHREPDPFSLESHDHMEGTAGHTHGLGSVYVMHQQHGMGKARGALETLNYTAEKISLSQSGSAETLAKCSLLVVAGPKLVLLPVEVSTIQRYLAAGGNAFFLLDPFVRTGLEPVLLEYGIVVEDDIVIDESSHFWADPSAPAVTDYNYHPIAQDLPLTFFPGVRSFAPTPQRIPRTDVIPLASSSKQSYGQTDPKRTRFDKDKDLPGPLTLMAVAVRRPIPPGETPYLTPEAEKIAATAAKGATLPVTGRSRIAVVGDSDFATNSFFHIMGNGRLFLNTVNYLASKENLIGLEPRARDAPRVNLTNRQMKGTFFLAVILIPALLAAIGVAVWWKQR
;
A
#
# COMPACT_ATOMS: atom_id res chain seq x y z
N MET A 1 27.34 -59.65 -17.03
CA MET A 1 26.08 -58.89 -16.96
C MET A 1 25.76 -58.39 -15.57
N ASP A 2 25.96 -59.16 -14.50
CA ASP A 2 25.61 -58.75 -13.13
C ASP A 2 26.43 -57.61 -12.53
N LYS A 3 27.72 -57.51 -12.85
CA LYS A 3 28.56 -56.41 -12.31
C LYS A 3 28.17 -55.05 -12.88
N PHE A 4 27.93 -54.94 -14.20
CA PHE A 4 27.55 -53.73 -14.89
C PHE A 4 26.19 -53.22 -14.36
N PHE A 5 25.23 -54.13 -14.23
CA PHE A 5 23.89 -53.81 -13.73
C PHE A 5 23.92 -53.31 -12.26
N ARG A 6 24.67 -53.95 -11.38
CA ARG A 6 24.82 -53.56 -9.98
C ARG A 6 25.48 -52.19 -9.83
N SER A 7 26.53 -51.93 -10.60
CA SER A 7 27.25 -50.64 -10.56
C SER A 7 26.41 -49.50 -11.17
N GLY A 8 25.62 -49.78 -12.19
CA GLY A 8 24.67 -48.82 -12.76
C GLY A 8 23.55 -48.47 -11.76
N LEU A 9 23.02 -49.44 -11.01
CA LEU A 9 22.01 -49.19 -9.97
C LEU A 9 22.60 -48.34 -8.82
N ILE A 10 23.85 -48.56 -8.43
CA ILE A 10 24.54 -47.75 -7.41
C ILE A 10 24.67 -46.30 -7.87
N LEU A 11 25.03 -46.07 -9.13
CA LEU A 11 25.16 -44.74 -9.71
C LEU A 11 23.81 -43.99 -9.76
N ILE A 12 22.75 -44.67 -10.18
CA ILE A 12 21.38 -44.13 -10.19
C ILE A 12 20.90 -43.78 -8.77
N ALA A 13 21.17 -44.68 -7.79
CA ALA A 13 20.84 -44.43 -6.38
C ALA A 13 21.57 -43.21 -5.81
N GLY A 14 22.85 -43.04 -6.20
CA GLY A 14 23.65 -41.87 -5.80
C GLY A 14 23.09 -40.56 -6.37
N VAL A 15 22.71 -40.55 -7.65
CA VAL A 15 22.06 -39.37 -8.30
C VAL A 15 20.71 -39.06 -7.65
N ALA A 16 19.91 -40.08 -7.35
CA ALA A 16 18.64 -39.91 -6.65
C ALA A 16 18.79 -39.33 -5.26
N LEU A 17 19.79 -39.74 -4.49
CA LEU A 17 20.12 -39.19 -3.17
C LEU A 17 20.59 -37.73 -3.26
N LEU A 18 21.37 -37.37 -4.28
CA LEU A 18 21.78 -35.98 -4.51
C LEU A 18 20.57 -35.09 -4.87
N GLY A 19 19.68 -35.59 -5.71
CA GLY A 19 18.44 -34.89 -6.05
C GLY A 19 17.56 -34.69 -4.81
N LEU A 20 17.45 -35.73 -3.96
CA LEU A 20 16.68 -35.66 -2.72
C LEU A 20 17.29 -34.65 -1.73
N ALA A 21 18.60 -34.66 -1.54
CA ALA A 21 19.30 -33.72 -0.67
C ALA A 21 19.11 -32.27 -1.14
N GLY A 22 19.23 -32.01 -2.45
CA GLY A 22 19.01 -30.70 -3.06
C GLY A 22 17.57 -30.22 -2.91
N ALA A 23 16.59 -31.10 -3.13
CA ALA A 23 15.17 -30.78 -2.96
C ALA A 23 14.82 -30.44 -1.51
N ILE A 24 15.34 -31.22 -0.55
CA ILE A 24 15.11 -30.97 0.88
C ILE A 24 15.75 -29.64 1.29
N GLN A 25 16.96 -29.34 0.81
CA GLN A 25 17.65 -28.09 1.13
C GLN A 25 16.92 -26.86 0.55
N ALA A 26 16.38 -26.99 -0.67
CA ALA A 26 15.58 -25.95 -1.30
C ALA A 26 14.26 -25.66 -0.56
N ILE A 27 13.64 -26.71 0.06
CA ILE A 27 12.38 -26.57 0.79
C ILE A 27 12.61 -26.01 2.20
N LEU A 28 13.67 -26.43 2.88
CA LEU A 28 13.93 -26.07 4.28
C LEU A 28 14.66 -24.74 4.44
N LEU A 29 15.28 -24.21 3.36
CA LEU A 29 16.09 -22.97 3.35
C LEU A 29 17.20 -22.92 4.43
N GLU A 30 17.36 -23.98 5.22
CA GLU A 30 18.37 -24.11 6.26
C GLU A 30 19.23 -25.36 6.00
N GLY A 31 20.54 -25.17 5.90
CA GLY A 31 21.51 -26.27 5.76
C GLY A 31 21.63 -27.07 7.06
N LYS A 32 20.76 -28.05 7.27
CA LYS A 32 20.89 -28.95 8.43
C LYS A 32 21.96 -30.02 8.18
N LEU A 33 22.69 -30.40 9.22
CA LEU A 33 23.81 -31.38 9.14
C LEU A 33 23.40 -32.69 8.45
N TRP A 34 22.19 -33.17 8.65
CA TRP A 34 21.70 -34.40 8.04
C TRP A 34 21.46 -34.30 6.53
N THR A 35 21.09 -33.10 5.98
CA THR A 35 20.96 -32.90 4.53
C THR A 35 22.33 -32.94 3.85
N LEU A 36 23.36 -32.43 4.50
CA LEU A 36 24.75 -32.53 4.05
C LEU A 36 25.23 -33.98 4.05
N LEU A 37 24.86 -34.78 5.06
CA LEU A 37 25.20 -36.21 5.14
C LEU A 37 24.53 -37.00 4.02
N ILE A 38 23.28 -36.76 3.68
CA ILE A 38 22.59 -37.38 2.54
C ILE A 38 23.29 -37.01 1.22
N GLY A 39 23.63 -35.72 1.04
CA GLY A 39 24.39 -35.24 -0.12
C GLY A 39 25.78 -35.92 -0.22
N ALA A 40 26.52 -36.00 0.88
CA ALA A 40 27.80 -36.67 0.92
C ALA A 40 27.70 -38.17 0.58
N ALA A 41 26.67 -38.87 1.09
CA ALA A 41 26.39 -40.26 0.76
C ALA A 41 26.07 -40.41 -0.75
N GLY A 42 25.29 -39.50 -1.31
CA GLY A 42 25.00 -39.45 -2.74
C GLY A 42 26.28 -39.28 -3.58
N ILE A 43 27.16 -38.34 -3.21
CA ILE A 43 28.45 -38.15 -3.88
C ILE A 43 29.31 -39.40 -3.81
N ALA A 44 29.40 -40.04 -2.64
CA ALA A 44 30.17 -41.27 -2.44
C ALA A 44 29.66 -42.41 -3.33
N LEU A 45 28.35 -42.60 -3.45
CA LEU A 45 27.75 -43.63 -4.30
C LEU A 45 27.97 -43.34 -5.79
N VAL A 46 27.87 -42.09 -6.22
CA VAL A 46 28.15 -41.68 -7.61
C VAL A 46 29.65 -41.95 -7.93
N ALA A 47 30.56 -41.55 -7.05
CA ALA A 47 31.99 -41.76 -7.22
C ALA A 47 32.32 -43.26 -7.27
N TRP A 48 31.74 -44.07 -6.39
CA TRP A 48 31.91 -45.53 -6.39
C TRP A 48 31.36 -46.16 -7.68
N GLY A 49 30.15 -45.82 -8.10
CA GLY A 49 29.55 -46.34 -9.33
C GLY A 49 30.37 -45.99 -10.58
N ALA A 50 30.83 -44.72 -10.66
CA ALA A 50 31.68 -44.25 -11.76
C ALA A 50 33.04 -44.96 -11.77
N TYR A 51 33.66 -45.16 -10.59
CA TYR A 51 34.91 -45.91 -10.48
C TYR A 51 34.74 -47.37 -10.88
N ALA A 52 33.67 -48.03 -10.46
CA ALA A 52 33.35 -49.41 -10.80
C ALA A 52 33.10 -49.63 -12.32
N LEU A 53 32.53 -48.63 -13.00
CA LEU A 53 32.22 -48.67 -14.44
C LEU A 53 33.36 -48.09 -15.32
N ARG A 54 34.47 -47.62 -14.75
CA ARG A 54 35.55 -46.91 -15.46
C ARG A 54 36.13 -47.67 -16.65
N ALA A 55 36.28 -48.99 -16.54
CA ALA A 55 36.87 -49.82 -17.61
C ALA A 55 35.94 -49.96 -18.81
N GLU A 56 34.62 -50.12 -18.54
CA GLU A 56 33.59 -50.23 -19.57
C GLU A 56 33.33 -48.87 -20.24
N PHE A 57 33.33 -47.80 -19.46
CA PHE A 57 33.29 -46.43 -19.99
C PHE A 57 34.49 -46.11 -20.89
N ALA A 58 35.70 -46.49 -20.42
CA ALA A 58 36.93 -46.30 -21.21
C ALA A 58 36.91 -47.11 -22.53
N ALA A 59 36.39 -48.34 -22.50
CA ALA A 59 36.21 -49.16 -23.68
C ALA A 59 35.22 -48.55 -24.66
N LEU A 60 34.05 -48.08 -24.19
CA LEU A 60 33.00 -47.41 -24.96
C LEU A 60 33.51 -46.11 -25.61
N VAL A 61 34.21 -45.27 -24.84
CA VAL A 61 34.84 -44.05 -25.31
C VAL A 61 35.93 -44.34 -26.34
N ARG A 62 36.70 -45.41 -26.16
CA ARG A 62 37.76 -45.81 -27.11
C ARG A 62 37.19 -46.29 -28.43
N GLN A 63 36.04 -46.98 -28.42
CA GLN A 63 35.40 -47.57 -29.60
C GLN A 63 34.63 -46.53 -30.44
N ARG A 64 34.04 -45.51 -29.78
CA ARG A 64 33.21 -44.49 -30.45
C ARG A 64 33.68 -43.04 -30.22
N ARG A 65 35.00 -42.85 -30.11
CA ARG A 65 35.57 -41.52 -29.80
C ARG A 65 35.08 -40.39 -30.69
N GLY A 66 35.03 -40.62 -32.00
CA GLY A 66 34.64 -39.62 -32.97
C GLY A 66 33.18 -39.20 -32.82
N GLU A 67 32.27 -40.17 -32.68
CA GLU A 67 30.85 -39.93 -32.47
C GLU A 67 30.56 -39.18 -31.18
N ILE A 68 31.18 -39.61 -30.06
CA ILE A 68 30.99 -38.99 -28.75
C ILE A 68 31.49 -37.54 -28.78
N VAL A 69 32.67 -37.29 -29.34
CA VAL A 69 33.21 -35.92 -29.46
C VAL A 69 32.29 -35.06 -30.32
N LEU A 70 31.79 -35.58 -31.46
CA LEU A 70 30.91 -34.84 -32.34
C LEU A 70 29.58 -34.48 -31.65
N TYR A 71 28.93 -35.45 -30.99
CA TYR A 71 27.69 -35.19 -30.24
C TYR A 71 27.87 -34.24 -29.05
N THR A 72 29.00 -34.38 -28.31
CA THR A 72 29.28 -33.48 -27.18
C THR A 72 29.52 -32.04 -27.66
N LEU A 73 30.33 -31.87 -28.71
CA LEU A 73 30.55 -30.56 -29.33
C LEU A 73 29.26 -29.96 -29.88
N GLY A 74 28.43 -30.77 -30.55
CA GLY A 74 27.12 -30.34 -31.03
C GLY A 74 26.21 -29.89 -29.90
N LEU A 75 26.11 -30.67 -28.79
CA LEU A 75 25.31 -30.33 -27.64
C LEU A 75 25.80 -29.04 -26.94
N VAL A 76 27.11 -28.93 -26.74
CA VAL A 76 27.73 -27.73 -26.14
C VAL A 76 27.47 -26.50 -27.05
N SER A 77 27.61 -26.65 -28.36
CA SER A 77 27.33 -25.55 -29.30
C SER A 77 25.87 -25.10 -29.26
N VAL A 78 24.93 -26.04 -29.19
CA VAL A 78 23.50 -25.72 -29.04
C VAL A 78 23.24 -25.03 -27.72
N PHE A 79 23.83 -25.52 -26.64
CA PHE A 79 23.68 -24.90 -25.32
C PHE A 79 24.25 -23.47 -25.25
N CYS A 80 25.44 -23.28 -25.84
CA CYS A 80 26.04 -21.95 -25.97
C CYS A 80 25.20 -21.00 -26.84
N ALA A 81 24.63 -21.51 -27.92
CA ALA A 81 23.74 -20.73 -28.79
C ALA A 81 22.46 -20.32 -28.06
N ILE A 82 21.82 -21.24 -27.31
CA ILE A 82 20.64 -20.95 -26.50
C ILE A 82 21.00 -19.93 -25.42
N ALA A 83 22.11 -20.10 -24.71
CA ALA A 83 22.57 -19.18 -23.69
C ALA A 83 22.83 -17.77 -24.27
N TYR A 84 23.51 -17.71 -25.42
CA TYR A 84 23.76 -16.45 -26.12
C TYR A 84 22.45 -15.76 -26.53
N LEU A 85 21.53 -16.50 -27.14
CA LEU A 85 20.22 -15.97 -27.54
C LEU A 85 19.39 -15.52 -26.34
N SER A 86 19.43 -16.24 -25.23
CA SER A 86 18.74 -15.85 -23.99
C SER A 86 19.26 -14.53 -23.40
N VAL A 87 20.54 -14.24 -23.53
CA VAL A 87 21.13 -12.98 -23.10
C VAL A 87 20.82 -11.84 -24.08
N GLN A 88 20.89 -12.12 -25.38
CA GLN A 88 20.70 -11.10 -26.42
C GLN A 88 19.22 -10.74 -26.62
N PHE A 89 18.33 -11.69 -26.45
CA PHE A 89 16.89 -11.52 -26.61
C PHE A 89 16.15 -11.98 -25.34
N PRO A 90 16.14 -11.17 -24.27
CA PRO A 90 15.45 -11.52 -23.03
C PRO A 90 13.93 -11.44 -23.23
N ALA A 91 13.35 -12.44 -23.86
CA ALA A 91 11.90 -12.61 -23.92
C ALA A 91 11.44 -13.10 -22.54
N ARG A 92 10.86 -12.21 -21.75
CA ARG A 92 10.21 -12.58 -20.49
C ARG A 92 8.75 -12.84 -20.77
N LEU A 93 8.33 -14.09 -20.64
CA LEU A 93 6.92 -14.48 -20.65
C LEU A 93 6.45 -14.46 -19.20
N ASP A 94 5.54 -13.53 -18.88
CA ASP A 94 4.88 -13.54 -17.59
C ASP A 94 3.84 -14.66 -17.58
N MET A 95 4.14 -15.75 -16.89
CA MET A 95 3.27 -16.92 -16.75
C MET A 95 2.37 -16.83 -15.50
N THR A 96 2.38 -15.69 -14.81
CA THR A 96 1.50 -15.48 -13.67
C THR A 96 0.09 -15.13 -14.15
N GLU A 97 -0.93 -15.71 -13.53
CA GLU A 97 -2.35 -15.50 -13.89
C GLU A 97 -2.74 -14.01 -13.79
N GLU A 98 -2.05 -13.25 -12.95
CA GLU A 98 -2.30 -11.83 -12.68
C GLU A 98 -1.34 -10.87 -13.40
N GLY A 99 -0.40 -11.38 -14.19
CA GLY A 99 0.61 -10.54 -14.86
C GLY A 99 1.51 -9.78 -13.87
N LYS A 100 1.94 -10.43 -12.80
CA LYS A 100 2.71 -9.83 -11.69
C LYS A 100 4.03 -9.19 -12.14
N TYR A 101 4.64 -9.72 -13.18
CA TYR A 101 5.92 -9.27 -13.74
C TYR A 101 5.77 -8.49 -15.05
N SER A 102 4.55 -8.10 -15.40
CA SER A 102 4.24 -7.26 -16.54
C SER A 102 3.47 -6.01 -16.13
N LEU A 103 3.68 -4.91 -16.84
CA LEU A 103 2.90 -3.69 -16.65
C LEU A 103 1.49 -3.86 -17.22
N SER A 104 0.53 -3.12 -16.67
CA SER A 104 -0.80 -3.03 -17.24
C SER A 104 -0.73 -2.40 -18.65
N GLU A 105 -1.61 -2.81 -19.53
CA GLU A 105 -1.69 -2.27 -20.88
C GLU A 105 -1.91 -0.74 -20.88
N GLN A 106 -2.64 -0.26 -19.89
CA GLN A 106 -2.88 1.16 -19.65
C GLN A 106 -1.60 1.91 -19.31
N THR A 107 -0.79 1.39 -18.38
CA THR A 107 0.51 1.97 -18.02
C THR A 107 1.46 1.99 -19.21
N VAL A 108 1.53 0.90 -19.97
CA VAL A 108 2.36 0.82 -21.19
C VAL A 108 1.92 1.86 -22.22
N THR A 109 0.61 2.01 -22.44
CA THR A 109 0.07 3.00 -23.37
C THR A 109 0.39 4.42 -22.93
N MET A 110 0.25 4.71 -21.65
CA MET A 110 0.58 6.01 -21.05
C MET A 110 2.07 6.34 -21.22
N LEU A 111 2.95 5.40 -20.88
CA LEU A 111 4.41 5.59 -20.99
C LEU A 111 4.86 5.83 -22.45
N LYS A 112 4.27 5.13 -23.40
CA LYS A 112 4.54 5.34 -24.83
C LYS A 112 4.05 6.69 -25.36
N ARG A 113 3.03 7.28 -24.72
CA ARG A 113 2.49 8.61 -25.05
C ARG A 113 3.16 9.76 -24.29
N LEU A 114 4.18 9.45 -23.48
CA LEU A 114 4.88 10.46 -22.71
C LEU A 114 5.61 11.42 -23.67
N GLU A 115 5.22 12.71 -23.62
CA GLU A 115 5.80 13.72 -24.51
C GLU A 115 7.12 14.30 -23.97
N LYS A 116 7.16 14.48 -22.64
CA LYS A 116 8.26 15.17 -21.93
C LYS A 116 9.16 14.18 -21.22
N PRO A 117 10.48 14.44 -21.17
CA PRO A 117 11.38 13.57 -20.44
C PRO A 117 11.12 13.70 -18.93
N VAL A 118 11.18 12.59 -18.23
CA VAL A 118 11.04 12.50 -16.77
C VAL A 118 12.28 11.79 -16.22
N HIS A 119 12.98 12.44 -15.32
CA HIS A 119 14.09 11.85 -14.58
C HIS A 119 13.61 11.46 -13.19
N ILE A 120 13.83 10.21 -12.80
CA ILE A 120 13.43 9.67 -11.49
C ILE A 120 14.67 9.25 -10.74
N THR A 121 14.85 9.80 -9.56
CA THR A 121 15.83 9.34 -8.58
C THR A 121 15.11 8.63 -7.46
N PHE A 122 15.27 7.32 -7.35
CA PHE A 122 14.63 6.51 -6.31
C PHE A 122 15.62 6.15 -5.20
N PHE A 123 15.28 6.54 -3.97
CA PHE A 123 16.01 6.18 -2.77
C PHE A 123 15.40 4.93 -2.15
N HIS A 124 16.08 3.80 -2.28
CA HIS A 124 15.57 2.50 -1.87
C HIS A 124 16.49 1.83 -0.85
N ASP A 125 15.96 0.90 -0.10
CA ASP A 125 16.72 -0.08 0.66
C ASP A 125 16.73 -1.45 -0.05
N PRO A 126 17.55 -2.42 0.39
CA PRO A 126 17.61 -3.75 -0.22
C PRO A 126 16.28 -4.54 -0.21
N LEU A 127 15.32 -4.18 0.64
CA LEU A 127 14.01 -4.84 0.75
C LEU A 127 13.03 -4.37 -0.33
N MET A 128 13.29 -3.21 -0.95
CA MET A 128 12.42 -2.60 -1.98
C MET A 128 12.74 -3.05 -3.41
N ARG A 129 13.25 -4.26 -3.56
CA ARG A 129 13.67 -4.79 -4.86
C ARG A 129 12.52 -4.86 -5.87
N GLU A 130 11.31 -5.21 -5.44
CA GLU A 130 10.13 -5.26 -6.30
C GLU A 130 9.80 -3.89 -6.91
N THR A 131 9.95 -2.82 -6.13
CA THR A 131 9.73 -1.45 -6.62
C THR A 131 10.82 -1.00 -7.60
N VAL A 132 12.07 -1.39 -7.36
CA VAL A 132 13.18 -1.14 -8.31
C VAL A 132 12.91 -1.83 -9.65
N GLU A 133 12.54 -3.12 -9.62
CA GLU A 133 12.19 -3.88 -10.84
C GLU A 133 11.00 -3.25 -11.58
N LEU A 134 10.02 -2.71 -10.85
CA LEU A 134 8.87 -2.01 -11.44
C LEU A 134 9.29 -0.72 -12.17
N TYR A 135 10.16 0.09 -11.59
CA TYR A 135 10.74 1.26 -12.27
C TYR A 135 11.50 0.87 -13.53
N GLU A 136 12.32 -0.18 -13.46
CA GLU A 136 13.05 -0.69 -14.63
C GLU A 136 12.11 -1.18 -15.74
N LEU A 137 11.01 -1.88 -15.37
CA LEU A 137 10.00 -2.30 -16.34
C LEU A 137 9.34 -1.10 -17.04
N MET A 138 9.04 -0.03 -16.30
CA MET A 138 8.50 1.21 -16.85
C MET A 138 9.49 1.91 -17.78
N ALA A 139 10.75 2.01 -17.40
CA ALA A 139 11.79 2.66 -18.22
C ALA A 139 12.05 1.92 -19.54
N ARG A 140 11.84 0.61 -19.59
CA ARG A 140 11.95 -0.17 -20.84
C ARG A 140 10.84 0.14 -21.86
N GLN A 141 9.73 0.75 -21.45
CA GLN A 141 8.60 1.07 -22.34
C GLN A 141 8.75 2.38 -23.08
N THR A 142 9.68 3.26 -22.66
CA THR A 142 9.87 4.58 -23.25
C THR A 142 11.31 5.08 -23.06
N ASP A 143 11.82 5.81 -24.03
CA ASP A 143 13.11 6.50 -23.99
C ASP A 143 13.05 7.83 -23.20
N LYS A 144 11.85 8.26 -22.81
CA LYS A 144 11.59 9.50 -22.06
C LYS A 144 11.78 9.35 -20.56
N LEU A 145 11.97 8.13 -20.05
CA LEU A 145 12.12 7.86 -18.63
C LEU A 145 13.57 7.49 -18.32
N THR A 146 14.23 8.28 -17.49
CA THR A 146 15.59 8.02 -17.00
C THR A 146 15.57 7.76 -15.50
N LEU A 147 16.32 6.75 -15.04
CA LEU A 147 16.32 6.27 -13.66
C LEU A 147 17.70 6.40 -13.02
N GLU A 148 17.72 6.82 -11.76
CA GLU A 148 18.85 6.71 -10.85
C GLU A 148 18.41 6.06 -9.55
N PHE A 149 19.23 5.15 -9.02
CA PHE A 149 18.95 4.45 -7.77
C PHE A 149 20.02 4.75 -6.73
N PHE A 150 19.61 5.12 -5.52
CA PHE A 150 20.49 5.37 -4.40
C PHE A 150 19.99 4.65 -3.15
N ASP A 151 20.92 4.04 -2.42
CA ASP A 151 20.67 3.61 -1.05
C ASP A 151 20.98 4.78 -0.11
N PRO A 152 20.00 5.32 0.64
CA PRO A 152 20.20 6.47 1.53
C PRO A 152 21.13 6.15 2.70
N MET A 153 21.27 4.89 3.08
CA MET A 153 22.21 4.45 4.12
C MET A 153 23.65 4.45 3.61
N LEU A 154 23.86 4.03 2.36
CA LEU A 154 25.18 4.04 1.72
C LEU A 154 25.56 5.42 1.16
N ASN A 155 24.56 6.27 0.83
CA ASN A 155 24.74 7.58 0.24
C ASN A 155 24.08 8.71 1.05
N PRO A 156 24.38 8.87 2.36
CA PRO A 156 23.68 9.80 3.24
C PRO A 156 23.88 11.27 2.85
N ALA A 157 24.99 11.61 2.20
CA ALA A 157 25.24 12.96 1.71
C ALA A 157 24.28 13.33 0.58
N GLN A 158 24.07 12.43 -0.37
CA GLN A 158 23.14 12.63 -1.50
C GLN A 158 21.69 12.73 -1.01
N ALA A 159 21.29 11.87 -0.07
CA ALA A 159 19.97 11.92 0.53
C ALA A 159 19.70 13.27 1.21
N ARG A 160 20.63 13.74 2.05
CA ARG A 160 20.52 15.04 2.75
C ARG A 160 20.48 16.22 1.78
N MET A 161 21.35 16.24 0.78
CA MET A 161 21.38 17.32 -0.23
C MET A 161 20.07 17.43 -1.02
N ARG A 162 19.37 16.32 -1.22
CA ARG A 162 18.11 16.24 -1.95
C ARG A 162 16.87 16.28 -1.02
N GLY A 163 17.06 16.49 0.29
CA GLY A 163 15.96 16.59 1.27
C GLY A 163 15.23 15.26 1.54
N VAL A 164 15.86 14.13 1.21
CA VAL A 164 15.27 12.80 1.42
C VAL A 164 15.60 12.29 2.82
N GLN A 165 14.57 11.94 3.58
CA GLN A 165 14.71 11.47 4.97
C GLN A 165 14.60 9.95 5.10
N PHE A 166 13.86 9.28 4.18
CA PHE A 166 13.53 7.87 4.29
C PHE A 166 13.72 7.14 2.96
N ALA A 167 14.05 5.84 3.03
CA ALA A 167 13.97 4.95 1.89
C ALA A 167 12.50 4.84 1.39
N GLY A 168 12.30 4.52 0.11
CA GLY A 168 10.99 4.52 -0.53
C GLY A 168 10.59 5.86 -1.13
N THR A 169 11.48 6.83 -1.10
CA THR A 169 11.24 8.18 -1.66
C THR A 169 11.76 8.27 -3.09
N SER A 170 10.93 8.73 -4.00
CA SER A 170 11.29 9.04 -5.39
C SER A 170 11.26 10.55 -5.62
N LEU A 171 12.30 11.06 -6.25
CA LEU A 171 12.36 12.44 -6.74
C LEU A 171 12.18 12.41 -8.25
N LEU A 172 11.13 13.05 -8.73
CA LEU A 172 10.83 13.19 -10.15
C LEU A 172 11.20 14.60 -10.61
N ASP A 173 11.86 14.69 -11.75
CA ASP A 173 12.19 15.96 -12.41
C ASP A 173 11.75 15.90 -13.86
N SER A 174 11.02 16.91 -14.32
CA SER A 174 10.63 17.08 -15.72
C SER A 174 10.69 18.54 -16.09
N GLU A 175 11.64 18.91 -16.97
CA GLU A 175 11.84 20.28 -17.43
C GLU A 175 12.01 21.30 -16.27
N GLY A 176 12.75 20.91 -15.21
CA GLY A 176 13.02 21.74 -14.04
C GLY A 176 11.89 21.75 -12.98
N ARG A 177 10.77 21.12 -13.24
CA ARG A 177 9.73 20.86 -12.23
C ARG A 177 10.13 19.66 -11.41
N LYS A 178 10.15 19.80 -10.09
CA LYS A 178 10.54 18.76 -9.16
C LYS A 178 9.35 18.33 -8.32
N MET A 179 9.22 17.04 -8.10
CA MET A 179 8.19 16.45 -7.25
C MET A 179 8.80 15.33 -6.43
N GLN A 180 8.54 15.33 -5.14
CA GLN A 180 8.84 14.20 -4.27
C GLN A 180 7.60 13.29 -4.18
N PHE A 181 7.83 11.98 -4.19
CA PHE A 181 6.77 11.00 -4.22
C PHE A 181 7.17 9.76 -3.41
N ASN A 182 6.24 9.25 -2.60
CA ASN A 182 6.43 8.05 -1.78
C ASN A 182 5.32 7.05 -2.14
N GLY A 183 5.54 6.23 -3.13
CA GLY A 183 4.62 5.19 -3.55
C GLY A 183 5.38 4.04 -4.18
N SER A 184 4.84 2.83 -4.06
CA SER A 184 5.48 1.59 -4.53
C SER A 184 4.63 0.82 -5.53
N SER A 185 3.36 1.20 -5.73
CA SER A 185 2.48 0.54 -6.69
C SER A 185 2.62 1.09 -8.11
N GLU A 186 2.34 0.24 -9.10
CA GLU A 186 2.37 0.61 -10.52
C GLU A 186 1.51 1.85 -10.81
N THR A 187 0.29 1.85 -10.29
CA THR A 187 -0.68 2.93 -10.53
C THR A 187 -0.21 4.26 -9.92
N GLU A 188 0.33 4.23 -8.71
CA GLU A 188 0.83 5.43 -8.04
C GLU A 188 2.02 6.03 -8.77
N ILE A 189 2.98 5.19 -9.18
CA ILE A 189 4.18 5.62 -9.92
C ILE A 189 3.77 6.19 -11.28
N ALA A 190 2.91 5.49 -12.04
CA ALA A 190 2.43 5.96 -13.32
C ALA A 190 1.69 7.30 -13.22
N ASN A 191 0.85 7.47 -12.19
CA ASN A 191 0.17 8.73 -11.91
C ASN A 191 1.14 9.86 -11.56
N ALA A 192 2.19 9.58 -10.80
CA ALA A 192 3.22 10.56 -10.46
C ALA A 192 3.99 11.01 -11.71
N ILE A 193 4.40 10.07 -12.58
CA ILE A 193 5.06 10.34 -13.86
C ILE A 193 4.19 11.23 -14.74
N LEU A 194 2.91 10.86 -14.90
CA LEU A 194 2.00 11.63 -15.72
C LEU A 194 1.78 13.04 -15.16
N ARG A 195 1.58 13.16 -13.86
CA ARG A 195 1.35 14.44 -13.18
C ARG A 195 2.51 15.42 -13.40
N ILE A 196 3.74 14.95 -13.24
CA ILE A 196 4.89 15.83 -13.46
C ILE A 196 5.10 16.16 -14.93
N SER A 197 4.83 15.25 -15.84
CA SER A 197 4.97 15.47 -17.28
C SER A 197 3.95 16.46 -17.83
N LEU A 198 2.69 16.40 -17.37
CA LEU A 198 1.64 17.33 -17.77
C LEU A 198 1.80 18.72 -17.15
N GLY A 199 2.55 18.84 -16.05
CA GLY A 199 2.76 20.11 -15.36
C GLY A 199 1.52 20.67 -14.69
N VAL A 200 0.51 19.86 -14.44
CA VAL A 200 -0.72 20.26 -13.74
C VAL A 200 -0.44 20.23 -12.24
N THR A 201 -0.34 21.40 -11.63
CA THR A 201 -0.35 21.53 -10.18
C THR A 201 -1.76 21.26 -9.66
N GLN A 202 -1.90 20.37 -8.71
CA GLN A 202 -3.18 20.10 -8.06
C GLN A 202 -3.39 21.05 -6.88
N LYS A 203 -4.56 21.64 -6.81
CA LYS A 203 -4.91 22.61 -5.77
C LYS A 203 -5.59 21.91 -4.60
N VAL A 204 -5.01 22.03 -3.41
CA VAL A 204 -5.59 21.62 -2.14
C VAL A 204 -6.12 22.84 -1.43
N CYS A 205 -7.43 22.89 -1.23
CA CYS A 205 -8.11 24.00 -0.61
C CYS A 205 -8.41 23.68 0.86
N PHE A 206 -7.93 24.51 1.76
CA PHE A 206 -8.21 24.42 3.20
C PHE A 206 -9.40 25.32 3.54
N LEU A 207 -10.43 24.76 4.17
CA LEU A 207 -11.53 25.55 4.70
C LEU A 207 -10.99 26.53 5.75
N ASP A 208 -11.50 27.76 5.71
CA ASP A 208 -11.15 28.84 6.63
C ASP A 208 -12.39 29.64 7.00
N GLY A 209 -12.50 30.02 8.27
CA GLY A 209 -13.60 30.83 8.80
C GLY A 209 -14.26 30.29 10.07
N HIS A 210 -13.92 29.06 10.47
CA HIS A 210 -14.52 28.39 11.65
C HIS A 210 -13.47 28.06 12.72
N ARG A 211 -12.38 28.85 12.78
CA ARG A 211 -11.24 28.69 13.69
C ARG A 211 -10.47 27.37 13.45
N GLU A 212 -10.32 27.01 12.19
CA GLU A 212 -9.44 25.93 11.77
C GLU A 212 -7.96 26.28 12.00
N PRO A 213 -7.08 25.30 12.22
CA PRO A 213 -5.63 25.52 12.20
C PRO A 213 -5.17 26.14 10.86
N ASP A 214 -4.39 27.22 10.94
CA ASP A 214 -3.97 27.95 9.75
C ASP A 214 -2.87 27.21 8.98
N PRO A 215 -3.08 26.81 7.71
CA PRO A 215 -2.07 26.14 6.89
C PRO A 215 -0.87 27.04 6.56
N PHE A 216 -0.94 28.34 6.79
CA PHE A 216 0.17 29.27 6.57
C PHE A 216 0.90 29.67 7.85
N SER A 217 0.40 29.25 9.02
CA SER A 217 1.07 29.48 10.29
C SER A 217 2.01 28.33 10.66
N LEU A 218 3.20 28.67 11.17
CA LEU A 218 4.17 27.73 11.73
C LEU A 218 4.05 27.63 13.26
N GLU A 219 3.05 28.27 13.87
CA GLU A 219 2.82 28.15 15.30
C GLU A 219 2.66 26.70 15.72
N SER A 220 3.41 26.31 16.75
CA SER A 220 3.36 24.97 17.35
C SER A 220 3.51 25.09 18.85
N HIS A 221 2.80 24.24 19.61
CA HIS A 221 3.13 24.01 20.99
C HIS A 221 4.15 22.88 21.06
N ASP A 222 5.35 23.20 21.52
CA ASP A 222 6.35 22.17 21.74
C ASP A 222 6.13 21.51 23.10
N HIS A 223 5.49 20.36 23.08
CA HIS A 223 5.27 19.54 24.29
C HIS A 223 6.58 18.94 24.84
N MET A 224 7.70 19.14 24.15
CA MET A 224 9.03 18.70 24.58
C MET A 224 9.74 19.73 25.49
N GLU A 225 9.29 20.98 25.51
CA GLU A 225 9.82 21.99 26.40
C GLU A 225 9.15 21.91 27.77
N GLY A 226 9.87 21.23 28.69
CA GLY A 226 9.44 20.87 30.03
C GLY A 226 8.86 21.97 30.94
N THR A 227 8.26 21.54 32.03
CA THR A 227 7.81 22.19 33.29
C THR A 227 6.81 23.35 33.21
N ALA A 228 6.59 24.01 32.10
CA ALA A 228 5.46 24.93 31.88
C ALA A 228 4.45 24.38 30.87
N GLY A 229 4.74 23.21 30.27
CA GLY A 229 3.85 22.52 29.35
C GLY A 229 2.63 21.93 30.06
N HIS A 230 1.55 21.90 29.36
CA HIS A 230 0.29 21.33 29.81
C HIS A 230 0.46 19.85 30.08
N THR A 231 0.36 19.42 31.32
CA THR A 231 0.31 17.99 31.68
C THR A 231 -1.05 17.44 31.28
N HIS A 232 -1.10 16.60 30.26
CA HIS A 232 -2.23 15.72 29.96
C HIS A 232 -2.20 14.56 31.00
N GLY A 233 -2.39 14.86 32.26
CA GLY A 233 -2.52 13.83 33.29
C GLY A 233 -3.91 13.23 33.30
N LEU A 234 -4.05 11.97 33.73
CA LEU A 234 -5.31 11.32 34.07
C LEU A 234 -6.15 12.27 34.92
N GLY A 235 -7.19 12.88 34.37
CA GLY A 235 -8.04 13.87 35.04
C GLY A 235 -7.93 15.31 34.50
N SER A 236 -7.07 15.58 33.53
CA SER A 236 -7.08 16.88 32.87
C SER A 236 -8.21 16.93 31.84
N VAL A 237 -9.03 17.96 31.98
CA VAL A 237 -10.01 18.34 30.96
C VAL A 237 -9.27 18.56 29.65
N TYR A 238 -9.77 17.97 28.57
CA TYR A 238 -9.29 18.22 27.19
C TYR A 238 -9.28 19.74 26.97
N VAL A 239 -8.09 20.34 26.95
CA VAL A 239 -7.94 21.76 26.66
C VAL A 239 -7.73 21.89 25.15
N MET A 240 -8.77 22.35 24.44
CA MET A 240 -8.63 22.73 23.05
C MET A 240 -7.66 23.91 22.92
N HIS A 241 -6.47 23.66 22.40
CA HIS A 241 -5.52 24.71 22.07
C HIS A 241 -6.01 25.46 20.85
N GLN A 242 -6.24 26.75 20.97
CA GLN A 242 -6.94 27.55 19.96
C GLN A 242 -6.10 27.90 18.73
N GLN A 243 -4.78 27.65 18.69
CA GLN A 243 -3.90 28.16 17.64
C GLN A 243 -2.73 27.24 17.32
N HIS A 244 -3.00 26.09 16.74
CA HIS A 244 -1.95 25.30 16.11
C HIS A 244 -2.02 25.52 14.60
N GLY A 245 -0.90 25.92 13.97
CA GLY A 245 -0.81 26.02 12.53
C GLY A 245 -0.59 24.66 11.87
N MET A 246 -0.79 24.60 10.55
CA MET A 246 -0.50 23.45 9.70
C MET A 246 0.56 23.76 8.62
N GLY A 247 1.44 24.74 8.86
CA GLY A 247 2.46 25.16 7.90
C GLY A 247 3.44 24.06 7.51
N LYS A 248 3.72 23.10 8.41
CA LYS A 248 4.54 21.92 8.10
C LYS A 248 3.84 20.98 7.13
N ALA A 249 2.54 20.74 7.31
CA ALA A 249 1.72 19.94 6.40
C ALA A 249 1.63 20.61 5.02
N ARG A 250 1.38 21.92 4.98
CA ARG A 250 1.39 22.71 3.73
C ARG A 250 2.75 22.62 3.02
N GLY A 251 3.87 22.86 3.72
CA GLY A 251 5.21 22.78 3.13
C GLY A 251 5.49 21.39 2.53
N ALA A 252 5.05 20.33 3.21
CA ALA A 252 5.17 18.98 2.68
C ALA A 252 4.29 18.75 1.43
N LEU A 253 3.09 19.32 1.36
CA LEU A 253 2.25 19.27 0.15
C LEU A 253 2.90 20.02 -1.02
N GLU A 254 3.55 21.15 -0.77
CA GLU A 254 4.27 21.90 -1.80
C GLU A 254 5.44 21.11 -2.38
N THR A 255 6.16 20.33 -1.56
CA THR A 255 7.22 19.42 -2.06
C THR A 255 6.66 18.31 -2.95
N LEU A 256 5.36 17.96 -2.78
CA LEU A 256 4.63 17.01 -3.61
C LEU A 256 3.94 17.66 -4.83
N ASN A 257 4.32 18.89 -5.17
CA ASN A 257 3.77 19.66 -6.29
C ASN A 257 2.26 19.98 -6.17
N TYR A 258 1.76 20.13 -4.93
CA TYR A 258 0.45 20.69 -4.66
C TYR A 258 0.56 22.20 -4.43
N THR A 259 -0.49 22.93 -4.78
CA THR A 259 -0.68 24.32 -4.30
C THR A 259 -1.74 24.30 -3.21
N ALA A 260 -1.42 24.90 -2.06
CA ALA A 260 -2.35 25.07 -0.96
C ALA A 260 -2.98 26.46 -0.99
N GLU A 261 -4.29 26.53 -0.86
CA GLU A 261 -5.03 27.80 -0.74
C GLU A 261 -6.07 27.71 0.39
N LYS A 262 -6.34 28.83 1.05
CA LYS A 262 -7.46 28.99 1.97
C LYS A 262 -8.74 29.33 1.21
N ILE A 263 -9.85 28.75 1.60
CA ILE A 263 -11.16 29.03 1.00
C ILE A 263 -12.20 29.29 2.08
N SER A 264 -12.87 30.44 2.00
CA SER A 264 -14.05 30.74 2.80
C SER A 264 -15.31 30.50 1.97
N LEU A 265 -16.20 29.62 2.48
CA LEU A 265 -17.42 29.23 1.75
C LEU A 265 -18.60 30.18 1.98
N SER A 266 -18.48 31.12 2.90
CA SER A 266 -19.51 32.15 3.15
C SER A 266 -19.56 33.25 2.10
N GLN A 267 -18.51 33.36 1.26
CA GLN A 267 -18.40 34.42 0.25
C GLN A 267 -19.11 34.04 -1.06
N SER A 268 -19.61 35.06 -1.77
CA SER A 268 -20.17 34.87 -3.12
C SER A 268 -19.10 34.34 -4.09
N GLY A 269 -19.45 33.35 -4.93
CA GLY A 269 -18.49 32.72 -5.86
C GLY A 269 -17.63 31.61 -5.25
N SER A 270 -17.81 31.31 -3.97
CA SER A 270 -17.03 30.25 -3.28
C SER A 270 -17.25 28.86 -3.90
N ALA A 271 -18.45 28.56 -4.40
CA ALA A 271 -18.73 27.29 -5.07
C ALA A 271 -17.90 27.09 -6.35
N GLU A 272 -17.69 28.16 -7.13
CA GLU A 272 -16.89 28.14 -8.36
C GLU A 272 -15.40 27.99 -8.03
N THR A 273 -14.95 28.63 -6.94
CA THR A 273 -13.59 28.48 -6.44
C THR A 273 -13.35 27.06 -5.92
N LEU A 274 -14.29 26.51 -5.15
CA LEU A 274 -14.22 25.14 -4.64
C LEU A 274 -14.22 24.11 -5.78
N ALA A 275 -14.96 24.34 -6.86
CA ALA A 275 -14.97 23.45 -8.02
C ALA A 275 -13.60 23.34 -8.72
N LYS A 276 -12.70 24.32 -8.53
CA LYS A 276 -11.32 24.29 -9.05
C LYS A 276 -10.35 23.55 -8.13
N CYS A 277 -10.77 23.21 -6.91
CA CYS A 277 -9.95 22.47 -5.97
C CYS A 277 -9.94 20.97 -6.32
N SER A 278 -8.77 20.37 -6.31
CA SER A 278 -8.63 18.91 -6.46
C SER A 278 -9.04 18.17 -5.19
N LEU A 279 -8.89 18.84 -4.05
CA LEU A 279 -9.22 18.33 -2.74
C LEU A 279 -9.64 19.48 -1.82
N LEU A 280 -10.72 19.30 -1.07
CA LEU A 280 -11.09 20.14 0.07
C LEU A 280 -10.57 19.48 1.35
N VAL A 281 -9.84 20.24 2.16
CA VAL A 281 -9.44 19.84 3.52
C VAL A 281 -10.23 20.69 4.52
N VAL A 282 -10.96 20.02 5.39
CA VAL A 282 -11.67 20.64 6.52
C VAL A 282 -10.96 20.18 7.79
N ALA A 283 -10.13 21.04 8.34
CA ALA A 283 -9.21 20.70 9.41
C ALA A 283 -9.71 21.26 10.74
N GLY A 284 -10.41 20.47 11.52
CA GLY A 284 -10.80 20.76 12.91
C GLY A 284 -11.56 22.06 13.10
N PRO A 285 -12.68 22.34 12.36
CA PRO A 285 -13.48 23.52 12.59
C PRO A 285 -14.01 23.51 14.03
N LYS A 286 -13.88 24.63 14.75
CA LYS A 286 -14.31 24.78 16.15
C LYS A 286 -15.69 25.45 16.26
N LEU A 287 -16.23 25.93 15.14
CA LEU A 287 -17.55 26.54 15.01
C LEU A 287 -18.39 25.74 14.02
N VAL A 288 -19.71 25.81 14.22
CA VAL A 288 -20.68 25.19 13.29
C VAL A 288 -20.66 25.92 11.96
N LEU A 289 -20.54 25.17 10.88
CA LEU A 289 -20.64 25.69 9.51
C LEU A 289 -22.06 26.19 9.22
N LEU A 290 -22.16 27.25 8.45
CA LEU A 290 -23.47 27.76 8.00
C LEU A 290 -24.16 26.77 7.04
N PRO A 291 -25.48 26.65 7.06
CA PRO A 291 -26.21 25.75 6.15
C PRO A 291 -25.86 25.93 4.66
N VAL A 292 -25.55 27.17 4.24
CA VAL A 292 -25.11 27.47 2.87
C VAL A 292 -23.74 26.88 2.56
N GLU A 293 -22.84 26.85 3.53
CA GLU A 293 -21.50 26.27 3.39
C GLU A 293 -21.59 24.75 3.30
N VAL A 294 -22.37 24.14 4.19
CA VAL A 294 -22.66 22.70 4.17
C VAL A 294 -23.26 22.29 2.83
N SER A 295 -24.26 23.03 2.34
CA SER A 295 -24.89 22.74 1.03
C SER A 295 -23.92 22.92 -0.14
N THR A 296 -22.94 23.82 -0.01
CA THR A 296 -21.89 24.02 -1.03
C THR A 296 -20.93 22.84 -1.04
N ILE A 297 -20.53 22.31 0.12
CA ILE A 297 -19.72 21.10 0.24
C ILE A 297 -20.47 19.88 -0.33
N GLN A 298 -21.77 19.72 -0.01
CA GLN A 298 -22.59 18.66 -0.56
C GLN A 298 -22.64 18.68 -2.09
N ARG A 299 -22.85 19.87 -2.68
CA ARG A 299 -22.85 20.04 -4.15
C ARG A 299 -21.49 19.70 -4.76
N TYR A 300 -20.41 20.14 -4.15
CA TYR A 300 -19.05 19.84 -4.59
C TYR A 300 -18.81 18.33 -4.60
N LEU A 301 -19.16 17.63 -3.53
CA LEU A 301 -19.02 16.18 -3.42
C LEU A 301 -19.94 15.44 -4.40
N ALA A 302 -21.17 15.87 -4.58
CA ALA A 302 -22.11 15.30 -5.54
C ALA A 302 -21.63 15.43 -6.99
N ALA A 303 -20.89 16.50 -7.30
CA ALA A 303 -20.25 16.70 -8.60
C ALA A 303 -18.97 15.87 -8.80
N GLY A 304 -18.54 15.10 -7.81
CA GLY A 304 -17.33 14.26 -7.87
C GLY A 304 -16.09 14.90 -7.24
N GLY A 305 -16.28 15.94 -6.43
CA GLY A 305 -15.23 16.50 -5.59
C GLY A 305 -14.79 15.53 -4.49
N ASN A 306 -13.59 15.73 -3.95
CA ASN A 306 -13.03 14.91 -2.89
C ASN A 306 -12.76 15.76 -1.65
N ALA A 307 -12.96 15.19 -0.45
CA ALA A 307 -12.74 15.92 0.79
C ALA A 307 -12.02 15.09 1.85
N PHE A 308 -11.22 15.79 2.65
CA PHE A 308 -10.56 15.25 3.84
C PHE A 308 -11.08 16.00 5.07
N PHE A 309 -11.80 15.30 5.91
CA PHE A 309 -12.40 15.83 7.13
C PHE A 309 -11.59 15.39 8.34
N LEU A 310 -11.15 16.35 9.13
CA LEU A 310 -10.49 16.18 10.41
C LEU A 310 -11.44 16.79 11.46
N LEU A 311 -12.02 15.96 12.34
CA LEU A 311 -13.12 16.37 13.20
C LEU A 311 -12.80 16.05 14.67
N ASP A 312 -12.64 17.07 15.47
CA ASP A 312 -12.23 16.91 16.87
C ASP A 312 -13.37 16.47 17.80
N PRO A 313 -13.05 15.81 18.93
CA PRO A 313 -14.02 15.40 19.94
C PRO A 313 -14.92 16.55 20.44
N PHE A 314 -16.18 16.23 20.74
CA PHE A 314 -17.15 17.14 21.34
C PHE A 314 -17.45 18.44 20.57
N VAL A 315 -16.95 18.55 19.32
CA VAL A 315 -17.27 19.67 18.43
C VAL A 315 -18.34 19.26 17.46
N ARG A 316 -19.45 20.01 17.43
CA ARG A 316 -20.48 19.89 16.43
C ARG A 316 -20.15 20.84 15.29
N THR A 317 -19.99 20.29 14.11
CA THR A 317 -19.52 21.03 12.93
C THR A 317 -20.65 21.37 11.94
N GLY A 318 -21.78 20.65 12.03
CA GLY A 318 -22.85 20.70 11.02
C GLY A 318 -22.57 19.85 9.78
N LEU A 319 -21.43 19.13 9.75
CA LEU A 319 -21.04 18.21 8.66
C LEU A 319 -21.55 16.78 8.88
N GLU A 320 -22.10 16.48 10.04
CA GLU A 320 -22.60 15.16 10.42
C GLU A 320 -23.60 14.60 9.39
N PRO A 321 -24.55 15.41 8.82
CA PRO A 321 -25.42 14.93 7.75
C PRO A 321 -24.69 14.59 6.45
N VAL A 322 -23.63 15.34 6.12
CA VAL A 322 -22.81 15.06 4.93
C VAL A 322 -22.13 13.70 5.07
N LEU A 323 -21.54 13.42 6.24
CA LEU A 323 -20.88 12.16 6.51
C LEU A 323 -21.86 10.98 6.57
N LEU A 324 -23.07 11.21 7.09
CA LEU A 324 -24.13 10.22 7.09
C LEU A 324 -24.54 9.78 5.68
N GLU A 325 -24.54 10.70 4.68
CA GLU A 325 -24.75 10.35 3.27
C GLU A 325 -23.67 9.41 2.71
N TYR A 326 -22.49 9.39 3.33
CA TYR A 326 -21.38 8.49 3.02
C TYR A 326 -21.36 7.25 3.91
N GLY A 327 -22.35 7.04 4.74
CA GLY A 327 -22.46 5.88 5.60
C GLY A 327 -21.61 5.95 6.87
N ILE A 328 -21.19 7.14 7.27
CA ILE A 328 -20.36 7.38 8.45
C ILE A 328 -21.15 8.16 9.49
N VAL A 329 -21.33 7.57 10.66
CA VAL A 329 -21.89 8.21 11.85
C VAL A 329 -20.74 8.79 12.66
N VAL A 330 -20.88 10.05 13.07
CA VAL A 330 -19.91 10.74 13.93
C VAL A 330 -20.37 10.60 15.36
N GLU A 331 -19.55 9.94 16.20
CA GLU A 331 -19.86 9.76 17.61
C GLU A 331 -19.44 11.01 18.43
N ASP A 332 -20.13 11.26 19.54
CA ASP A 332 -19.84 12.39 20.43
C ASP A 332 -19.06 11.91 21.66
N ASP A 333 -17.81 11.50 21.40
CA ASP A 333 -16.93 10.85 22.36
C ASP A 333 -15.48 11.31 22.21
N ILE A 334 -14.65 10.89 23.15
CA ILE A 334 -13.19 10.84 23.04
C ILE A 334 -12.72 9.43 23.32
N VAL A 335 -11.86 8.89 22.46
CA VAL A 335 -11.38 7.52 22.60
C VAL A 335 -10.24 7.46 23.61
N ILE A 336 -10.39 6.59 24.59
CA ILE A 336 -9.38 6.26 25.60
C ILE A 336 -8.89 4.85 25.35
N ASP A 337 -7.59 4.69 25.15
CA ASP A 337 -6.96 3.40 24.90
C ASP A 337 -5.83 3.15 25.90
N GLU A 338 -6.12 2.42 26.96
CA GLU A 338 -5.15 2.11 28.01
C GLU A 338 -4.08 1.12 27.57
N SER A 339 -4.33 0.36 26.50
CA SER A 339 -3.43 -0.71 26.04
C SER A 339 -2.56 -0.29 24.85
N SER A 340 -2.99 0.67 24.04
CA SER A 340 -2.23 1.15 22.89
C SER A 340 -2.31 2.66 22.78
N HIS A 341 -1.37 3.35 23.39
CA HIS A 341 -1.33 4.81 23.42
C HIS A 341 0.10 5.36 23.29
N PHE A 342 0.22 6.62 22.96
CA PHE A 342 1.47 7.32 22.81
C PHE A 342 1.75 8.21 24.05
N TRP A 343 3.04 8.39 24.43
CA TRP A 343 3.48 9.20 25.58
C TRP A 343 2.84 8.90 26.93
N ALA A 344 2.45 7.68 27.19
CA ALA A 344 1.73 7.32 28.41
C ALA A 344 0.43 8.13 28.61
N ASP A 345 -0.17 8.63 27.54
CA ASP A 345 -1.46 9.31 27.53
C ASP A 345 -2.52 8.44 26.86
N PRO A 346 -3.42 7.81 27.61
CA PRO A 346 -4.47 6.97 27.06
C PRO A 346 -5.45 7.69 26.12
N SER A 347 -5.51 9.03 26.16
CA SER A 347 -6.31 9.83 25.23
C SER A 347 -5.62 10.08 23.88
N ALA A 348 -4.40 9.56 23.70
CA ALA A 348 -3.65 9.58 22.44
C ALA A 348 -3.47 8.16 21.88
N PRO A 349 -4.53 7.49 21.40
CA PRO A 349 -4.45 6.15 20.85
C PRO A 349 -3.38 6.04 19.77
N ALA A 350 -2.57 4.97 19.84
CA ALA A 350 -1.53 4.65 18.87
C ALA A 350 -1.96 3.48 18.00
N VAL A 351 -1.79 3.60 16.68
CA VAL A 351 -2.22 2.61 15.71
C VAL A 351 -1.02 2.11 14.92
N THR A 352 -0.84 0.79 14.91
CA THR A 352 0.16 0.09 14.10
C THR A 352 -0.49 -0.82 13.07
N ASP A 353 -1.72 -1.27 13.36
CA ASP A 353 -2.49 -2.18 12.51
C ASP A 353 -3.59 -1.41 11.79
N TYR A 354 -3.51 -1.41 10.47
CA TYR A 354 -4.46 -0.76 9.58
C TYR A 354 -5.16 -1.81 8.71
N ASN A 355 -6.40 -1.54 8.36
CA ASN A 355 -7.04 -2.32 7.32
C ASN A 355 -6.33 -2.08 5.97
N TYR A 356 -6.29 -3.11 5.13
CA TYR A 356 -5.63 -3.04 3.83
C TYR A 356 -6.21 -1.91 2.97
N HIS A 357 -5.38 -0.91 2.69
CA HIS A 357 -5.74 0.24 1.85
C HIS A 357 -4.47 0.97 1.37
N PRO A 358 -4.44 1.60 0.18
CA PRO A 358 -3.28 2.34 -0.31
C PRO A 358 -2.76 3.43 0.65
N ILE A 359 -3.64 4.08 1.40
CA ILE A 359 -3.26 5.09 2.41
C ILE A 359 -2.38 4.48 3.51
N ALA A 360 -2.68 3.24 3.89
CA ALA A 360 -2.04 2.56 5.01
C ALA A 360 -0.78 1.76 4.63
N GLN A 361 -0.42 1.75 3.36
CA GLN A 361 0.74 1.00 2.88
C GLN A 361 2.04 1.54 3.49
N ASP A 362 2.82 0.64 4.12
CA ASP A 362 4.13 0.95 4.73
C ASP A 362 4.10 2.11 5.75
N LEU A 363 2.96 2.30 6.44
CA LEU A 363 2.86 3.30 7.51
C LEU A 363 3.57 2.81 8.77
N PRO A 364 4.47 3.62 9.34
CA PRO A 364 4.93 3.38 10.71
C PRO A 364 3.79 3.66 11.70
N LEU A 365 4.04 3.43 12.98
CA LEU A 365 3.12 3.80 14.04
C LEU A 365 2.64 5.24 13.85
N THR A 366 1.33 5.45 13.95
CA THR A 366 0.70 6.77 14.05
C THR A 366 -0.04 6.89 15.36
N PHE A 367 -0.32 8.10 15.79
CA PHE A 367 -1.12 8.34 16.99
C PHE A 367 -2.01 9.58 16.82
N PHE A 368 -3.07 9.65 17.58
CA PHE A 368 -4.10 10.66 17.45
C PHE A 368 -4.32 11.35 18.81
N PRO A 369 -3.80 12.57 19.01
CA PRO A 369 -3.96 13.29 20.27
C PRO A 369 -5.38 13.78 20.49
N GLY A 370 -6.20 13.03 21.20
CA GLY A 370 -7.60 13.40 21.46
C GLY A 370 -8.50 13.13 20.27
N VAL A 371 -8.77 11.86 19.98
CA VAL A 371 -9.54 11.43 18.83
C VAL A 371 -10.96 11.01 19.20
N ARG A 372 -11.95 11.40 18.38
CA ARG A 372 -13.30 10.86 18.43
C ARG A 372 -13.46 9.64 17.56
N SER A 373 -14.51 8.87 17.82
CA SER A 373 -14.80 7.69 17.03
C SER A 373 -15.87 7.90 15.96
N PHE A 374 -15.91 6.94 15.02
CA PHE A 374 -16.91 6.84 13.97
C PHE A 374 -17.55 5.47 13.99
N ALA A 375 -18.83 5.40 13.61
CA ALA A 375 -19.53 4.14 13.40
C ALA A 375 -20.04 4.03 11.96
N PRO A 376 -20.11 2.83 11.40
CA PRO A 376 -20.82 2.64 10.14
C PRO A 376 -22.32 2.82 10.37
N THR A 377 -23.01 3.42 9.40
CA THR A 377 -24.48 3.47 9.50
C THR A 377 -25.07 2.07 9.48
N PRO A 378 -26.13 1.80 10.27
CA PRO A 378 -26.80 0.49 10.26
C PRO A 378 -27.39 0.13 8.87
N GLN A 379 -27.73 1.13 8.07
CA GLN A 379 -28.28 0.96 6.74
C GLN A 379 -27.19 1.11 5.68
N ARG A 380 -27.11 0.12 4.79
CA ARG A 380 -26.19 0.19 3.66
C ARG A 380 -26.61 1.30 2.71
N ILE A 381 -25.73 2.26 2.50
CA ILE A 381 -25.93 3.32 1.51
C ILE A 381 -25.62 2.76 0.12
N PRO A 382 -26.55 2.78 -0.83
CA PRO A 382 -26.32 2.31 -2.18
C PRO A 382 -25.14 3.03 -2.84
N ARG A 383 -24.32 2.27 -3.60
CA ARG A 383 -23.16 2.80 -4.36
C ARG A 383 -22.11 3.51 -3.51
N THR A 384 -22.11 3.28 -2.21
CA THR A 384 -21.14 3.83 -1.27
C THR A 384 -20.43 2.67 -0.56
N ASP A 385 -19.12 2.66 -0.65
CA ASP A 385 -18.27 1.72 0.06
C ASP A 385 -17.56 2.48 1.18
N VAL A 386 -17.67 1.98 2.40
CA VAL A 386 -17.02 2.55 3.60
C VAL A 386 -16.00 1.54 4.12
N ILE A 387 -14.78 2.00 4.33
CA ILE A 387 -13.68 1.20 4.85
C ILE A 387 -13.21 1.87 6.15
N PRO A 388 -13.41 1.24 7.31
CA PRO A 388 -12.75 1.66 8.55
C PRO A 388 -11.25 1.40 8.39
N LEU A 389 -10.43 2.45 8.37
CA LEU A 389 -9.02 2.34 8.04
C LEU A 389 -8.15 2.11 9.28
N ALA A 390 -8.34 2.94 10.32
CA ALA A 390 -7.65 2.85 11.60
C ALA A 390 -8.66 2.58 12.72
N SER A 391 -8.31 1.69 13.63
CA SER A 391 -9.14 1.36 14.79
C SER A 391 -8.28 1.32 16.06
N SER A 392 -8.90 1.67 17.18
CA SER A 392 -8.32 1.52 18.50
C SER A 392 -8.24 0.06 18.94
N SER A 393 -7.59 -0.22 20.06
CA SER A 393 -7.51 -1.56 20.61
C SER A 393 -8.87 -2.09 21.10
N LYS A 394 -8.94 -3.40 21.36
CA LYS A 394 -10.15 -4.04 21.90
C LYS A 394 -10.47 -3.59 23.33
N GLN A 395 -9.49 -3.09 24.07
CA GLN A 395 -9.62 -2.64 25.45
C GLN A 395 -9.92 -1.14 25.55
N SER A 396 -10.00 -0.45 24.41
CA SER A 396 -10.37 0.95 24.37
C SER A 396 -11.84 1.18 24.63
N TYR A 397 -12.20 2.42 24.88
CA TYR A 397 -13.60 2.86 24.96
C TYR A 397 -13.75 4.32 24.52
N GLY A 398 -14.91 4.64 23.99
CA GLY A 398 -15.30 6.00 23.63
C GLY A 398 -15.99 6.65 24.83
N GLN A 399 -15.32 7.59 25.48
CA GLN A 399 -15.83 8.29 26.64
C GLN A 399 -16.75 9.43 26.18
N THR A 400 -18.03 9.33 26.55
CA THR A 400 -19.06 10.30 26.16
C THR A 400 -19.17 11.54 27.05
N ASP A 401 -18.57 11.51 28.24
CA ASP A 401 -18.53 12.64 29.18
C ASP A 401 -17.09 13.05 29.47
N PRO A 402 -16.60 14.19 28.95
CA PRO A 402 -15.21 14.61 29.13
C PRO A 402 -14.81 14.91 30.57
N LYS A 403 -15.76 15.01 31.48
CA LYS A 403 -15.49 15.23 32.90
C LYS A 403 -15.26 13.95 33.68
N ARG A 404 -15.60 12.80 33.14
CA ARG A 404 -15.35 11.50 33.77
C ARG A 404 -13.92 11.04 33.51
N THR A 405 -13.41 10.26 34.46
CA THR A 405 -12.07 9.68 34.39
C THR A 405 -12.09 8.15 34.38
N ARG A 406 -13.29 7.55 34.36
CA ARG A 406 -13.46 6.09 34.43
C ARG A 406 -14.51 5.63 33.42
N PHE A 407 -14.28 4.47 32.88
CA PHE A 407 -15.22 3.77 31.98
C PHE A 407 -16.56 3.52 32.67
N ASP A 408 -17.65 3.85 31.98
CA ASP A 408 -19.04 3.60 32.39
C ASP A 408 -19.70 2.73 31.31
N LYS A 409 -19.94 1.46 31.65
CA LYS A 409 -20.47 0.47 30.70
C LYS A 409 -21.83 0.84 30.09
N ASP A 410 -22.62 1.63 30.80
CA ASP A 410 -23.98 2.00 30.36
C ASP A 410 -24.01 3.26 29.47
N LYS A 411 -22.90 4.00 29.40
CA LYS A 411 -22.83 5.29 28.72
C LYS A 411 -21.74 5.35 27.66
N ASP A 412 -20.62 4.67 27.89
CA ASP A 412 -19.44 4.73 27.02
C ASP A 412 -19.47 3.64 25.96
N LEU A 413 -18.88 3.93 24.81
CA LEU A 413 -18.84 3.01 23.68
C LEU A 413 -17.71 2.00 23.87
N PRO A 414 -17.96 0.68 23.82
CA PRO A 414 -16.89 -0.30 23.94
C PRO A 414 -16.06 -0.38 22.66
N GLY A 415 -14.74 -0.59 22.80
CA GLY A 415 -13.83 -0.82 21.67
C GLY A 415 -13.96 -2.22 21.02
N PRO A 416 -13.35 -2.44 19.85
CA PRO A 416 -12.51 -1.48 19.12
C PRO A 416 -13.35 -0.41 18.41
N LEU A 417 -12.86 0.82 18.37
CA LEU A 417 -13.55 1.97 17.78
C LEU A 417 -12.81 2.45 16.53
N THR A 418 -13.55 2.84 15.49
CA THR A 418 -12.96 3.38 14.26
C THR A 418 -12.50 4.82 14.47
N LEU A 419 -11.22 5.10 14.28
CA LEU A 419 -10.60 6.42 14.43
C LEU A 419 -10.47 7.15 13.08
N MET A 420 -10.35 6.39 12.00
CA MET A 420 -10.27 6.88 10.63
C MET A 420 -11.08 5.98 9.72
N ALA A 421 -11.86 6.58 8.84
CA ALA A 421 -12.60 5.88 7.80
C ALA A 421 -12.41 6.54 6.42
N VAL A 422 -12.52 5.75 5.38
CA VAL A 422 -12.54 6.21 3.99
C VAL A 422 -13.84 5.76 3.35
N ALA A 423 -14.49 6.66 2.61
CA ALA A 423 -15.68 6.31 1.87
C ALA A 423 -15.56 6.73 0.41
N VAL A 424 -16.06 5.87 -0.47
CA VAL A 424 -16.10 6.09 -1.92
C VAL A 424 -17.54 6.00 -2.38
N ARG A 425 -18.06 7.07 -2.95
CA ARG A 425 -19.41 7.14 -3.53
C ARG A 425 -19.31 7.18 -5.05
N ARG A 426 -20.01 6.27 -5.72
CA ARG A 426 -20.03 6.18 -7.19
C ARG A 426 -21.21 6.96 -7.76
N PRO A 427 -21.09 7.46 -9.02
CA PRO A 427 -22.19 8.18 -9.67
C PRO A 427 -23.43 7.32 -9.81
N ILE A 428 -24.59 7.97 -9.78
CA ILE A 428 -25.90 7.34 -9.99
C ILE A 428 -26.20 7.37 -11.48
N PRO A 429 -26.51 6.23 -12.13
CA PRO A 429 -26.86 6.20 -13.53
C PRO A 429 -28.09 7.10 -13.81
N PRO A 430 -28.18 7.68 -15.00
CA PRO A 430 -29.37 8.42 -15.41
C PRO A 430 -30.63 7.54 -15.30
N GLY A 431 -31.64 8.01 -14.56
CA GLY A 431 -32.90 7.29 -14.34
C GLY A 431 -33.03 6.56 -13.02
N GLU A 432 -31.95 6.43 -12.22
CA GLU A 432 -32.06 5.99 -10.83
C GLU A 432 -32.30 7.17 -9.90
N THR A 433 -33.21 7.04 -8.93
CA THR A 433 -33.39 8.04 -7.87
C THR A 433 -32.26 7.94 -6.85
N PRO A 434 -31.65 9.08 -6.42
CA PRO A 434 -30.69 9.07 -5.33
C PRO A 434 -31.34 8.50 -4.06
N TYR A 435 -30.67 7.53 -3.42
CA TYR A 435 -31.09 7.09 -2.11
C TYR A 435 -30.56 8.06 -1.06
N LEU A 436 -31.48 8.69 -0.34
CA LEU A 436 -31.17 9.44 0.88
C LEU A 436 -31.65 8.62 2.08
N THR A 437 -30.91 8.65 3.19
CA THR A 437 -31.44 8.13 4.44
C THR A 437 -32.64 8.98 4.87
N PRO A 438 -33.62 8.44 5.61
CA PRO A 438 -34.76 9.20 6.11
C PRO A 438 -34.37 10.43 6.95
N GLU A 439 -33.25 10.35 7.67
CA GLU A 439 -32.67 11.49 8.40
C GLU A 439 -32.07 12.52 7.45
N ALA A 440 -31.31 12.08 6.44
CA ALA A 440 -30.74 12.95 5.42
C ALA A 440 -31.84 13.62 4.57
N GLU A 441 -32.95 12.91 4.29
CA GLU A 441 -34.14 13.50 3.67
C GLU A 441 -34.79 14.58 4.52
N LYS A 442 -34.96 14.34 5.84
CA LYS A 442 -35.49 15.35 6.77
C LYS A 442 -34.58 16.57 6.85
N ILE A 443 -33.27 16.38 6.89
CA ILE A 443 -32.30 17.47 6.94
C ILE A 443 -32.23 18.20 5.61
N ALA A 444 -32.21 17.51 4.49
CA ALA A 444 -32.30 18.11 3.15
C ALA A 444 -33.60 18.86 2.94
N ALA A 445 -34.72 18.34 3.42
CA ALA A 445 -36.03 19.03 3.36
C ALA A 445 -36.09 20.27 4.25
N THR A 446 -35.28 20.30 5.34
CA THR A 446 -35.21 21.46 6.25
C THR A 446 -34.19 22.50 5.75
N ALA A 447 -33.12 22.07 5.07
CA ALA A 447 -32.03 22.93 4.60
C ALA A 447 -32.28 23.57 3.20
N ALA A 448 -33.10 22.96 2.36
CA ALA A 448 -33.44 23.50 1.06
C ALA A 448 -34.79 22.96 0.58
N LYS A 449 -35.74 23.80 0.34
CA LYS A 449 -36.87 23.47 -0.51
C LYS A 449 -36.37 23.17 -1.93
N GLY A 450 -36.14 21.88 -2.20
CA GLY A 450 -35.94 21.36 -3.56
C GLY A 450 -34.47 21.10 -3.92
N ALA A 451 -34.13 19.92 -3.96
CA ALA A 451 -33.29 19.16 -4.85
C ALA A 451 -32.35 18.22 -4.09
N THR A 452 -32.72 16.96 -4.08
CA THR A 452 -31.72 15.87 -4.02
C THR A 452 -30.72 16.07 -5.14
N LEU A 453 -29.50 16.44 -4.80
CA LEU A 453 -28.46 16.71 -5.80
C LEU A 453 -28.09 15.39 -6.48
N PRO A 454 -28.24 15.28 -7.81
CA PRO A 454 -27.80 14.09 -8.52
C PRO A 454 -26.28 13.91 -8.34
N VAL A 455 -25.86 12.75 -7.89
CA VAL A 455 -24.43 12.41 -7.83
C VAL A 455 -23.96 12.10 -9.24
N THR A 456 -23.29 13.07 -9.84
CA THR A 456 -22.83 13.01 -11.25
C THR A 456 -21.40 12.53 -11.37
N GLY A 457 -20.61 12.60 -10.28
CA GLY A 457 -19.21 12.20 -10.25
C GLY A 457 -18.90 11.19 -9.15
N ARG A 458 -17.81 10.44 -9.32
CA ARG A 458 -17.25 9.61 -8.26
C ARG A 458 -16.55 10.50 -7.25
N SER A 459 -16.95 10.46 -6.00
CA SER A 459 -16.32 11.21 -4.91
C SER A 459 -15.71 10.30 -3.87
N ARG A 460 -14.64 10.76 -3.27
CA ARG A 460 -13.94 10.09 -2.16
C ARG A 460 -13.85 11.02 -0.99
N ILE A 461 -14.11 10.51 0.17
CA ILE A 461 -13.85 11.22 1.41
C ILE A 461 -12.99 10.38 2.34
N ALA A 462 -12.16 11.03 3.13
CA ALA A 462 -11.54 10.44 4.29
C ALA A 462 -11.96 11.27 5.51
N VAL A 463 -12.20 10.61 6.63
CA VAL A 463 -12.53 11.25 7.89
C VAL A 463 -11.63 10.70 8.99
N VAL A 464 -11.08 11.61 9.79
CA VAL A 464 -10.24 11.31 10.97
C VAL A 464 -10.85 12.05 12.15
N GLY A 465 -10.94 11.38 13.30
CA GLY A 465 -11.54 11.92 14.53
C GLY A 465 -10.66 12.91 15.30
N ASP A 466 -9.63 13.43 14.68
CA ASP A 466 -8.63 14.31 15.27
C ASP A 466 -8.04 15.23 14.19
N SER A 467 -7.81 16.50 14.49
CA SER A 467 -7.08 17.41 13.61
C SER A 467 -5.64 17.64 14.06
N ASP A 468 -5.35 17.40 15.33
CA ASP A 468 -4.06 17.72 15.95
C ASP A 468 -2.91 16.88 15.37
N PHE A 469 -3.17 15.62 14.96
CA PHE A 469 -2.13 14.76 14.36
C PHE A 469 -1.46 15.38 13.13
N ALA A 470 -2.15 16.28 12.41
CA ALA A 470 -1.69 16.96 11.22
C ALA A 470 -1.16 18.38 11.48
N THR A 471 -1.25 18.87 12.72
CA THR A 471 -0.74 20.20 13.09
C THR A 471 0.78 20.22 13.17
N ASN A 472 1.35 21.43 13.25
CA ASN A 472 2.81 21.61 13.36
C ASN A 472 3.44 20.88 14.55
N SER A 473 2.68 20.65 15.61
CA SER A 473 3.15 19.97 16.83
C SER A 473 3.38 18.47 16.59
N PHE A 474 2.52 17.83 15.80
CA PHE A 474 2.50 16.35 15.69
C PHE A 474 2.81 15.82 14.30
N PHE A 475 2.81 16.67 13.27
CA PHE A 475 3.00 16.27 11.87
C PHE A 475 4.29 15.47 11.63
N HIS A 476 5.39 15.84 12.26
CA HIS A 476 6.68 15.17 12.08
C HIS A 476 6.94 14.03 13.06
N ILE A 477 5.98 13.73 13.94
CA ILE A 477 6.15 12.69 14.93
C ILE A 477 5.65 11.36 14.37
N MET A 478 6.49 10.34 14.42
CA MET A 478 6.19 8.99 13.92
C MET A 478 5.62 8.99 12.48
N GLY A 479 4.50 8.31 12.24
CA GLY A 479 3.86 8.18 10.93
C GLY A 479 2.84 9.26 10.58
N ASN A 480 2.59 10.24 11.46
CA ASN A 480 1.47 11.19 11.31
C ASN A 480 1.52 11.98 9.99
N GLY A 481 2.66 12.58 9.68
CA GLY A 481 2.82 13.32 8.42
C GLY A 481 2.67 12.42 7.19
N ARG A 482 3.15 11.18 7.27
CA ARG A 482 3.01 10.20 6.18
C ARG A 482 1.55 9.81 5.99
N LEU A 483 0.80 9.57 7.07
CA LEU A 483 -0.64 9.30 7.02
C LEU A 483 -1.39 10.45 6.34
N PHE A 484 -1.11 11.70 6.74
CA PHE A 484 -1.71 12.89 6.14
C PHE A 484 -1.43 12.97 4.63
N LEU A 485 -0.15 12.85 4.23
CA LEU A 485 0.27 12.95 2.83
C LEU A 485 -0.28 11.80 1.97
N ASN A 486 -0.26 10.58 2.48
CA ASN A 486 -0.84 9.43 1.78
C ASN A 486 -2.35 9.62 1.57
N THR A 487 -3.05 10.16 2.57
CA THR A 487 -4.48 10.46 2.46
C THR A 487 -4.76 11.53 1.41
N VAL A 488 -4.00 12.62 1.40
CA VAL A 488 -4.12 13.67 0.37
C VAL A 488 -3.82 13.11 -1.02
N ASN A 489 -2.74 12.33 -1.17
CA ASN A 489 -2.39 11.71 -2.44
C ASN A 489 -3.52 10.80 -2.96
N TYR A 490 -4.08 9.96 -2.11
CA TYR A 490 -5.19 9.08 -2.47
C TYR A 490 -6.44 9.86 -2.90
N LEU A 491 -6.82 10.89 -2.14
CA LEU A 491 -8.00 11.69 -2.42
C LEU A 491 -7.84 12.60 -3.63
N ALA A 492 -6.67 13.21 -3.81
CA ALA A 492 -6.39 14.11 -4.93
C ALA A 492 -6.16 13.38 -6.25
N SER A 493 -5.94 12.06 -6.24
CA SER A 493 -5.75 11.25 -7.45
C SER A 493 -7.03 11.28 -8.30
N LYS A 494 -7.03 12.07 -9.37
CA LYS A 494 -8.10 12.07 -10.36
C LYS A 494 -7.95 10.84 -11.26
N GLU A 495 -8.72 9.79 -10.99
CA GLU A 495 -8.82 8.62 -11.89
C GLU A 495 -9.22 8.99 -13.31
N ASN A 496 -9.93 10.14 -13.47
CA ASN A 496 -10.38 10.62 -14.76
C ASN A 496 -9.27 11.13 -15.69
N LEU A 497 -8.05 11.39 -15.19
CA LEU A 497 -6.91 11.77 -16.03
C LEU A 497 -6.21 10.57 -16.65
N ILE A 498 -6.39 9.39 -16.06
CA ILE A 498 -5.84 8.14 -16.55
C ILE A 498 -6.87 7.06 -16.22
N GLY A 499 -7.39 6.38 -17.21
CA GLY A 499 -8.21 5.17 -17.01
C GLY A 499 -7.42 3.99 -16.40
N LEU A 500 -6.48 4.29 -15.49
CA LEU A 500 -5.70 3.30 -14.76
C LEU A 500 -6.54 2.85 -13.56
N GLU A 501 -7.35 1.83 -13.75
CA GLU A 501 -7.93 1.13 -12.62
C GLU A 501 -6.82 0.40 -11.87
N PRO A 502 -6.76 0.52 -10.51
CA PRO A 502 -5.87 -0.30 -9.73
C PRO A 502 -6.19 -1.77 -10.04
N ARG A 503 -5.23 -2.52 -10.59
CA ARG A 503 -5.35 -3.98 -10.58
C ARG A 503 -5.46 -4.39 -9.12
N ALA A 504 -6.58 -5.01 -8.75
CA ALA A 504 -6.70 -5.69 -7.47
C ALA A 504 -5.61 -6.77 -7.45
N ARG A 505 -4.53 -6.53 -6.72
CA ARG A 505 -3.47 -7.53 -6.45
C ARG A 505 -3.90 -8.47 -5.34
N ASP A 506 -5.12 -8.95 -5.41
CA ASP A 506 -5.54 -10.07 -4.58
C ASP A 506 -5.00 -11.36 -5.23
N ALA A 507 -3.69 -11.57 -5.07
CA ALA A 507 -3.16 -12.91 -5.31
C ALA A 507 -3.92 -13.84 -4.36
N PRO A 508 -4.69 -14.81 -4.87
CA PRO A 508 -5.31 -15.79 -4.02
C PRO A 508 -4.17 -16.49 -3.27
N ARG A 509 -4.00 -16.15 -2.00
CA ARG A 509 -3.07 -16.85 -1.13
C ARG A 509 -3.61 -18.25 -1.01
N VAL A 510 -2.98 -19.19 -1.70
CA VAL A 510 -3.28 -20.62 -1.53
C VAL A 510 -2.81 -20.98 -0.12
N ASN A 511 -3.68 -20.81 0.85
CA ASN A 511 -3.46 -21.23 2.21
C ASN A 511 -3.65 -22.75 2.28
N LEU A 512 -2.59 -23.47 1.90
CA LEU A 512 -2.57 -24.92 2.09
C LEU A 512 -2.53 -25.22 3.58
N THR A 513 -3.49 -25.97 4.06
CA THR A 513 -3.40 -26.54 5.40
C THR A 513 -2.17 -27.47 5.48
N ASN A 514 -1.62 -27.66 6.67
CA ASN A 514 -0.47 -28.58 6.89
C ASN A 514 -0.72 -29.98 6.32
N ARG A 515 -1.98 -30.43 6.30
CA ARG A 515 -2.39 -31.73 5.75
C ARG A 515 -2.36 -31.73 4.21
N GLN A 516 -2.83 -30.64 3.58
CA GLN A 516 -2.79 -30.49 2.12
C GLN A 516 -1.36 -30.34 1.60
N MET A 517 -0.51 -29.59 2.30
CA MET A 517 0.91 -29.41 1.94
C MET A 517 1.66 -30.74 2.01
N LYS A 518 1.45 -31.54 3.08
CA LYS A 518 2.01 -32.89 3.19
C LYS A 518 1.50 -33.84 2.12
N GLY A 519 0.20 -33.73 1.77
CA GLY A 519 -0.41 -34.54 0.70
C GLY A 519 0.17 -34.21 -0.68
N THR A 520 0.31 -32.94 -1.02
CA THR A 520 0.89 -32.46 -2.29
C THR A 520 2.36 -32.88 -2.40
N PHE A 521 3.12 -32.75 -1.31
CA PHE A 521 4.51 -33.21 -1.24
C PHE A 521 4.62 -34.73 -1.48
N PHE A 522 3.83 -35.53 -0.79
CA PHE A 522 3.82 -36.99 -0.94
C PHE A 522 3.49 -37.40 -2.39
N LEU A 523 2.50 -36.77 -2.98
CA LEU A 523 2.06 -37.06 -4.35
C LEU A 523 3.14 -36.68 -5.37
N ALA A 524 3.70 -35.47 -5.29
CA ALA A 524 4.65 -34.95 -6.28
C ALA A 524 6.06 -35.55 -6.15
N VAL A 525 6.53 -35.75 -4.92
CA VAL A 525 7.95 -36.11 -4.66
C VAL A 525 8.14 -37.62 -4.45
N ILE A 526 7.12 -38.32 -3.98
CA ILE A 526 7.23 -39.75 -3.68
C ILE A 526 6.41 -40.60 -4.67
N LEU A 527 5.13 -40.33 -4.81
CA LEU A 527 4.24 -41.21 -5.57
C LEU A 527 4.52 -41.20 -7.08
N ILE A 528 4.66 -40.00 -7.67
CA ILE A 528 4.90 -39.87 -9.12
C ILE A 528 6.25 -40.46 -9.52
N PRO A 529 7.39 -40.17 -8.87
CA PRO A 529 8.67 -40.79 -9.18
C PRO A 529 8.67 -42.32 -8.96
N ALA A 530 8.01 -42.79 -7.89
CA ALA A 530 7.88 -44.23 -7.62
C ALA A 530 7.08 -44.95 -8.72
N LEU A 531 5.99 -44.36 -9.19
CA LEU A 531 5.22 -44.88 -10.33
C LEU A 531 6.06 -44.94 -11.61
N LEU A 532 6.79 -43.88 -11.92
CA LEU A 532 7.67 -43.84 -13.10
C LEU A 532 8.78 -44.91 -13.00
N ALA A 533 9.37 -45.08 -11.84
CA ALA A 533 10.35 -46.12 -11.59
C ALA A 533 9.74 -47.54 -11.74
N ALA A 534 8.54 -47.78 -11.21
CA ALA A 534 7.85 -49.04 -11.34
C ALA A 534 7.50 -49.36 -12.81
N ILE A 535 7.04 -48.35 -13.56
CA ILE A 535 6.80 -48.48 -15.01
C ILE A 535 8.10 -48.82 -15.75
N GLY A 536 9.21 -48.13 -15.42
CA GLY A 536 10.50 -48.41 -15.99
C GLY A 536 10.97 -49.85 -15.74
N VAL A 537 10.82 -50.36 -14.53
CA VAL A 537 11.10 -51.74 -14.17
C VAL A 537 10.20 -52.75 -14.90
N ALA A 538 8.91 -52.48 -15.01
CA ALA A 538 7.97 -53.31 -15.73
C ALA A 538 8.24 -53.38 -17.24
N VAL A 539 8.57 -52.29 -17.87
CA VAL A 539 8.99 -52.24 -19.29
C VAL A 539 10.28 -53.03 -19.51
N TRP A 540 11.26 -52.81 -18.61
CA TRP A 540 12.51 -53.56 -18.66
C TRP A 540 12.29 -55.08 -18.52
N TRP A 541 11.39 -55.49 -17.60
CA TRP A 541 11.07 -56.91 -17.42
C TRP A 541 10.37 -57.53 -18.62
N LYS A 542 9.50 -56.78 -19.31
CA LYS A 542 8.78 -57.21 -20.51
C LYS A 542 9.74 -57.33 -21.76
N GLN A 543 10.83 -56.60 -21.79
CA GLN A 543 11.80 -56.60 -22.89
C GLN A 543 12.89 -57.66 -22.70
N ARG A 544 12.89 -58.40 -21.62
CA ARG A 544 13.76 -59.51 -21.31
C ARG A 544 13.09 -60.85 -21.54
#